data_9b24307ee36d6e21e1466649bf7dcce9
#
_entry.id   9b24307ee36d6e21e1466649bf7dcce9
#
_cell.length_a   1.000
_cell.length_b   1.000
_cell.length_c   1.000
_cell.angle_alpha   90.00
_cell.angle_beta   90.00
_cell.angle_gamma   90.00
#
_symmetry.space_group_name_H-M   'P 1'
#
loop_
_entity.id
_entity.type
_entity.pdbx_description
1 polymer ?
#
loop_
_entity_poly.entity_id
_entity_poly.type
_entity_poly.pdbx_seq_one_letter_code
_entity_poly.pdbx_strand_id
1 'polypeptide(L)'
;ILEKLKMLEIKKQSLSETFSVYLDRRMFRILLLGAISGFPWVLIGSSLSLWLKEEGLSRSTLGWAGLIFGVYAFNYLWAPLIDRLQIPYLTKKLGHRRGWIVLMQVTILVCLIVWSFINPTENLALLITVGLIIAIASATQDITVDALRIEQIGENEGKSMAAGAAMAVVGWWSGYKLGGVIALFTAEYFQNIGIINYWQSTFLILGIGVILMNIGLMFVHEQASDTRKFNQEETDKLIQNKLGSQNIITKIIAWISGTLGGRILSNFKKNGFSIALGILGFVFLFKIGEAFLGRMSIVFYKEIG
;
A
#
# COMPACT_ATOMS: atom_id res chain seq x y z
N ILE A 1 31.50 -35.05 11.55
CA ILE A 1 32.04 -33.93 10.70
C ILE A 1 31.64 -34.14 9.25
N LEU A 2 31.77 -35.37 8.68
CA LEU A 2 31.39 -35.69 7.31
C LEU A 2 29.85 -35.57 7.04
N GLU A 3 28.99 -35.89 8.00
CA GLU A 3 27.53 -35.65 7.88
C GLU A 3 27.14 -34.17 7.95
N LYS A 4 27.86 -33.35 8.74
CA LYS A 4 27.69 -31.89 8.75
C LYS A 4 28.17 -31.23 7.45
N LEU A 5 29.17 -31.80 6.78
CA LEU A 5 29.64 -31.31 5.48
C LEU A 5 28.70 -31.71 4.34
N LYS A 6 28.02 -32.84 4.43
CA LYS A 6 26.96 -33.25 3.49
C LYS A 6 25.69 -32.33 3.56
N MET A 7 25.39 -31.74 4.71
CA MET A 7 24.31 -30.77 4.84
C MET A 7 24.66 -29.38 4.25
N LEU A 8 25.90 -29.14 3.92
CA LEU A 8 26.42 -27.91 3.31
C LEU A 8 26.63 -28.04 1.79
N GLU A 9 26.30 -29.16 1.16
CA GLU A 9 26.06 -29.18 -0.28
C GLU A 9 24.83 -28.35 -0.60
N ILE A 10 25.01 -27.05 -0.57
CA ILE A 10 24.14 -26.10 -1.28
C ILE A 10 24.22 -26.54 -2.73
N LYS A 11 23.21 -27.34 -3.15
CA LYS A 11 23.02 -27.75 -4.53
C LYS A 11 23.12 -26.49 -5.37
N LYS A 12 24.23 -26.30 -6.11
CA LYS A 12 24.42 -25.16 -7.00
C LYS A 12 23.23 -25.20 -7.97
N GLN A 13 22.19 -24.41 -7.68
CA GLN A 13 21.06 -24.30 -8.56
C GLN A 13 21.54 -23.72 -9.87
N SER A 14 21.12 -24.32 -10.97
CA SER A 14 21.32 -23.75 -12.28
C SER A 14 20.66 -22.36 -12.32
N LEU A 15 21.34 -21.37 -12.90
CA LEU A 15 20.76 -20.04 -13.13
C LEU A 15 19.39 -20.16 -13.82
N SER A 16 19.24 -21.12 -14.76
CA SER A 16 17.98 -21.45 -15.43
C SER A 16 16.87 -21.82 -14.45
N GLU A 17 17.13 -22.65 -13.42
CA GLU A 17 16.13 -23.03 -12.42
C GLU A 17 15.75 -21.84 -11.51
N THR A 18 16.70 -20.96 -11.24
CA THR A 18 16.45 -19.74 -10.45
C THR A 18 15.55 -18.77 -11.22
N PHE A 19 15.83 -18.57 -12.53
CA PHE A 19 15.03 -17.67 -13.36
C PHE A 19 13.64 -18.23 -13.69
N SER A 20 13.47 -19.56 -13.77
CA SER A 20 12.18 -20.19 -14.05
C SER A 20 11.09 -19.83 -13.04
N VAL A 21 11.46 -19.59 -11.77
CA VAL A 21 10.54 -19.18 -10.71
C VAL A 21 9.91 -17.81 -11.03
N TYR A 22 10.66 -16.88 -11.62
CA TYR A 22 10.16 -15.56 -11.99
C TYR A 22 9.23 -15.53 -13.21
N LEU A 23 9.24 -16.60 -14.02
CA LEU A 23 8.35 -16.75 -15.18
C LEU A 23 6.98 -17.34 -14.83
N ASP A 24 6.76 -17.73 -13.57
CA ASP A 24 5.46 -18.19 -13.10
C ASP A 24 4.40 -17.07 -13.26
N ARG A 25 3.20 -17.42 -13.73
CA ARG A 25 2.07 -16.49 -13.87
C ARG A 25 1.73 -15.75 -12.56
N ARG A 26 1.98 -16.39 -11.41
CA ARG A 26 1.80 -15.76 -10.10
C ARG A 26 2.73 -14.56 -9.90
N MET A 27 3.96 -14.65 -10.40
CA MET A 27 4.94 -13.54 -10.31
C MET A 27 4.50 -12.31 -11.11
N PHE A 28 3.90 -12.49 -12.27
CA PHE A 28 3.32 -11.38 -13.04
C PHE A 28 2.13 -10.73 -12.33
N ARG A 29 1.29 -11.52 -11.65
CA ARG A 29 0.21 -10.97 -10.81
C ARG A 29 0.78 -10.15 -9.65
N ILE A 30 1.84 -10.63 -9.02
CA ILE A 30 2.54 -9.95 -7.93
C ILE A 30 3.22 -8.67 -8.43
N LEU A 31 3.84 -8.70 -9.61
CA LEU A 31 4.38 -7.50 -10.27
C LEU A 31 3.30 -6.45 -10.48
N LEU A 32 2.15 -6.86 -10.99
CA LEU A 32 0.99 -5.96 -11.18
C LEU A 32 0.48 -5.39 -9.86
N LEU A 33 0.35 -6.22 -8.82
CA LEU A 33 -0.02 -5.76 -7.48
C LEU A 33 0.98 -4.74 -6.94
N GLY A 34 2.27 -4.98 -7.14
CA GLY A 34 3.31 -4.01 -6.82
C GLY A 34 3.12 -2.68 -7.55
N ALA A 35 2.85 -2.72 -8.86
CA ALA A 35 2.62 -1.51 -9.66
C ALA A 35 1.38 -0.73 -9.17
N ILE A 36 0.31 -1.42 -8.83
CA ILE A 36 -0.90 -0.85 -8.23
C ILE A 36 -0.57 -0.12 -6.91
N SER A 37 0.30 -0.70 -6.08
CA SER A 37 0.73 -0.11 -4.80
C SER A 37 1.66 1.10 -5.00
N GLY A 38 2.59 1.05 -5.97
CA GLY A 38 3.56 2.13 -6.20
C GLY A 38 2.98 3.36 -6.90
N PHE A 39 1.93 3.20 -7.71
CA PHE A 39 1.40 4.29 -8.53
C PHE A 39 0.86 5.49 -7.73
N PRO A 40 0.10 5.34 -6.62
CA PRO A 40 -0.39 6.49 -5.86
C PRO A 40 0.72 7.38 -5.28
N TRP A 41 1.92 6.83 -5.09
CA TRP A 41 3.08 7.61 -4.64
C TRP A 41 3.51 8.67 -5.64
N VAL A 42 3.24 8.47 -6.94
CA VAL A 42 3.45 9.51 -7.95
C VAL A 42 2.59 10.72 -7.65
N LEU A 43 1.34 10.50 -7.30
CA LEU A 43 0.34 11.55 -7.10
C LEU A 43 0.72 12.47 -5.95
N ILE A 44 0.91 11.88 -4.75
CA ILE A 44 1.17 12.62 -3.51
C ILE A 44 2.66 12.94 -3.29
N GLY A 45 3.56 12.18 -3.89
CA GLY A 45 5.01 12.35 -3.78
C GLY A 45 5.56 13.37 -4.77
N SER A 46 5.80 12.95 -5.99
CA SER A 46 6.47 13.77 -7.00
C SER A 46 5.56 14.81 -7.61
N SER A 47 4.38 14.42 -8.12
CA SER A 47 3.50 15.32 -8.89
C SER A 47 2.95 16.46 -8.02
N LEU A 48 2.43 16.16 -6.82
CA LEU A 48 1.96 17.18 -5.90
C LEU A 48 3.07 18.18 -5.54
N SER A 49 4.27 17.68 -5.23
CA SER A 49 5.39 18.55 -4.85
C SER A 49 5.83 19.46 -5.98
N LEU A 50 5.85 18.95 -7.23
CA LEU A 50 6.18 19.73 -8.42
C LEU A 50 5.09 20.76 -8.70
N TRP A 51 3.84 20.37 -8.69
CA TRP A 51 2.71 21.29 -8.89
C TRP A 51 2.76 22.45 -7.91
N LEU A 52 2.87 22.19 -6.60
CA LEU A 52 2.98 23.23 -5.58
C LEU A 52 4.19 24.15 -5.78
N LYS A 53 5.34 23.58 -6.23
CA LYS A 53 6.54 24.37 -6.52
C LYS A 53 6.35 25.29 -7.73
N GLU A 54 5.72 24.82 -8.79
CA GLU A 54 5.48 25.59 -10.03
C GLU A 54 4.44 26.68 -9.84
N GLU A 55 3.49 26.49 -8.90
CA GLU A 55 2.58 27.55 -8.44
C GLU A 55 3.23 28.58 -7.50
N GLY A 56 4.53 28.48 -7.27
CA GLY A 56 5.31 29.45 -6.49
C GLY A 56 5.20 29.34 -4.99
N LEU A 57 4.67 28.22 -4.47
CA LEU A 57 4.52 28.01 -3.02
C LEU A 57 5.86 27.80 -2.32
N SER A 58 5.97 28.28 -1.09
CA SER A 58 7.21 28.27 -0.33
C SER A 58 7.72 26.85 0.00
N ARG A 59 9.04 26.71 0.19
CA ARG A 59 9.65 25.43 0.64
C ARG A 59 9.07 24.95 1.96
N SER A 60 8.73 25.85 2.87
CA SER A 60 8.07 25.52 4.13
C SER A 60 6.70 24.89 3.88
N THR A 61 5.90 25.44 2.98
CA THR A 61 4.60 24.88 2.58
C THR A 61 4.75 23.47 1.97
N LEU A 62 5.75 23.27 1.10
CA LEU A 62 6.05 21.94 0.56
C LEU A 62 6.45 20.94 1.66
N GLY A 63 7.22 21.38 2.64
CA GLY A 63 7.59 20.56 3.79
C GLY A 63 6.36 20.13 4.62
N TRP A 64 5.47 21.07 4.92
CA TRP A 64 4.21 20.78 5.63
C TRP A 64 3.29 19.84 4.83
N ALA A 65 3.15 20.06 3.52
CA ALA A 65 2.46 19.12 2.65
C ALA A 65 3.05 17.70 2.72
N GLY A 66 4.33 17.58 3.10
CA GLY A 66 5.04 16.32 3.35
C GLY A 66 4.49 15.49 4.49
N LEU A 67 3.83 16.07 5.46
CA LEU A 67 3.26 15.34 6.59
C LEU A 67 2.16 14.34 6.18
N ILE A 68 1.61 14.48 4.97
CA ILE A 68 0.69 13.50 4.37
C ILE A 68 1.29 12.09 4.42
N PHE A 69 2.61 11.95 4.25
CA PHE A 69 3.29 10.65 4.31
C PHE A 69 3.38 10.05 5.71
N GLY A 70 3.15 10.83 6.76
CA GLY A 70 3.06 10.32 8.13
C GLY A 70 2.02 9.21 8.29
N VAL A 71 0.98 9.20 7.45
CA VAL A 71 -0.06 8.16 7.43
C VAL A 71 0.54 6.76 7.24
N TYR A 72 1.58 6.62 6.44
CA TYR A 72 2.23 5.32 6.18
C TYR A 72 2.98 4.77 7.40
N ALA A 73 3.37 5.63 8.34
CA ALA A 73 3.99 5.19 9.58
C ALA A 73 2.97 4.59 10.56
N PHE A 74 1.69 4.90 10.39
CA PHE A 74 0.62 4.46 11.28
C PHE A 74 -0.32 3.42 10.67
N ASN A 75 -0.15 3.06 9.40
CA ASN A 75 -1.07 2.18 8.67
C ASN A 75 -1.26 0.81 9.33
N TYR A 76 -0.26 0.30 10.05
CA TYR A 76 -0.34 -0.96 10.79
C TYR A 76 -1.40 -0.95 11.90
N LEU A 77 -1.81 0.24 12.40
CA LEU A 77 -2.81 0.36 13.46
C LEU A 77 -4.20 -0.08 12.99
N TRP A 78 -4.54 0.17 11.73
CA TRP A 78 -5.84 -0.22 11.17
C TRP A 78 -5.78 -1.47 10.28
N ALA A 79 -4.59 -2.05 10.05
CA ALA A 79 -4.47 -3.28 9.29
C ALA A 79 -5.35 -4.43 9.81
N PRO A 80 -5.45 -4.70 11.14
CA PRO A 80 -6.35 -5.71 11.65
C PRO A 80 -7.83 -5.43 11.38
N LEU A 81 -8.20 -4.14 11.31
CA LEU A 81 -9.56 -3.72 10.98
C LEU A 81 -9.91 -4.05 9.53
N ILE A 82 -9.00 -3.73 8.61
CA ILE A 82 -9.14 -4.05 7.18
C ILE A 82 -9.28 -5.56 6.96
N ASP A 83 -8.53 -6.37 7.72
CA ASP A 83 -8.60 -7.83 7.63
C ASP A 83 -9.98 -8.39 8.01
N ARG A 84 -10.74 -7.67 8.83
CA ARG A 84 -12.05 -8.12 9.36
C ARG A 84 -13.25 -7.48 8.69
N LEU A 85 -13.16 -6.20 8.35
CA LEU A 85 -14.28 -5.48 7.76
C LEU A 85 -14.51 -5.90 6.31
N GLN A 86 -15.72 -6.38 6.06
CA GLN A 86 -16.17 -6.72 4.72
C GLN A 86 -16.91 -5.52 4.12
N ILE A 87 -16.54 -5.17 2.88
CA ILE A 87 -17.25 -4.13 2.15
C ILE A 87 -18.50 -4.76 1.54
N PRO A 88 -19.71 -4.28 1.93
CA PRO A 88 -20.96 -4.77 1.35
C PRO A 88 -20.89 -4.75 -0.18
N TYR A 89 -21.44 -5.77 -0.85
CA TYR A 89 -21.46 -5.90 -2.30
C TYR A 89 -20.08 -6.20 -2.95
N LEU A 90 -19.03 -5.38 -2.71
CA LEU A 90 -17.70 -5.58 -3.31
C LEU A 90 -17.04 -6.88 -2.85
N THR A 91 -17.07 -7.16 -1.54
CA THR A 91 -16.51 -8.41 -1.00
C THR A 91 -17.19 -9.65 -1.59
N LYS A 92 -18.52 -9.59 -1.83
CA LYS A 92 -19.25 -10.72 -2.41
C LYS A 92 -18.92 -10.95 -3.88
N LYS A 93 -18.69 -9.87 -4.66
CA LYS A 93 -18.43 -9.95 -6.11
C LYS A 93 -16.97 -10.15 -6.47
N LEU A 94 -16.07 -9.48 -5.77
CA LEU A 94 -14.66 -9.38 -6.14
C LEU A 94 -13.74 -10.19 -5.22
N GLY A 95 -14.20 -10.55 -4.03
CA GLY A 95 -13.37 -11.06 -2.96
C GLY A 95 -13.09 -9.98 -1.91
N HIS A 96 -12.53 -10.39 -0.75
CA HIS A 96 -12.29 -9.49 0.37
C HIS A 96 -11.16 -8.49 0.07
N ARG A 97 -10.02 -8.98 -0.38
CA ARG A 97 -8.83 -8.16 -0.66
C ARG A 97 -9.03 -7.28 -1.88
N ARG A 98 -9.49 -7.87 -2.98
CA ARG A 98 -9.76 -7.14 -4.21
C ARG A 98 -10.84 -6.08 -4.00
N GLY A 99 -11.87 -6.37 -3.21
CA GLY A 99 -12.91 -5.39 -2.88
C GLY A 99 -12.35 -4.15 -2.18
N TRP A 100 -11.42 -4.33 -1.23
CA TRP A 100 -10.73 -3.22 -0.57
C TRP A 100 -9.83 -2.43 -1.53
N ILE A 101 -9.03 -3.11 -2.37
CA ILE A 101 -8.17 -2.44 -3.34
C ILE A 101 -9.01 -1.58 -4.30
N VAL A 102 -10.10 -2.13 -4.85
CA VAL A 102 -11.00 -1.39 -5.75
C VAL A 102 -11.62 -0.17 -5.06
N LEU A 103 -12.09 -0.31 -3.80
CA LEU A 103 -12.64 0.81 -3.05
C LEU A 103 -11.60 1.93 -2.86
N MET A 104 -10.38 1.57 -2.50
CA MET A 104 -9.30 2.56 -2.31
C MET A 104 -8.93 3.24 -3.63
N GLN A 105 -8.85 2.51 -4.72
CA GLN A 105 -8.56 3.08 -6.04
C GLN A 105 -9.70 3.98 -6.55
N VAL A 106 -10.97 3.62 -6.30
CA VAL A 106 -12.10 4.51 -6.59
C VAL A 106 -12.02 5.77 -5.75
N THR A 107 -11.66 5.68 -4.47
CA THR A 107 -11.43 6.85 -3.61
C THR A 107 -10.33 7.74 -4.18
N ILE A 108 -9.19 7.17 -4.60
CA ILE A 108 -8.11 7.92 -5.24
C ILE A 108 -8.59 8.59 -6.52
N LEU A 109 -9.34 7.88 -7.37
CA LEU A 109 -9.89 8.43 -8.62
C LEU A 109 -10.80 9.64 -8.36
N VAL A 110 -11.70 9.54 -7.38
CA VAL A 110 -12.56 10.67 -6.97
C VAL A 110 -11.71 11.85 -6.48
N CYS A 111 -10.68 11.60 -5.69
CA CYS A 111 -9.76 12.64 -5.23
C CYS A 111 -9.02 13.32 -6.39
N LEU A 112 -8.60 12.58 -7.43
CA LEU A 112 -7.96 13.15 -8.61
C LEU A 112 -8.93 14.03 -9.40
N ILE A 113 -10.18 13.62 -9.52
CA ILE A 113 -11.24 14.46 -10.13
C ILE A 113 -11.41 15.75 -9.30
N VAL A 114 -11.46 15.67 -7.98
CA VAL A 114 -11.54 16.86 -7.12
C VAL A 114 -10.31 17.75 -7.31
N TRP A 115 -9.10 17.21 -7.37
CA TRP A 115 -7.88 17.98 -7.62
C TRP A 115 -7.90 18.71 -8.97
N SER A 116 -8.58 18.16 -9.98
CA SER A 116 -8.68 18.81 -11.29
C SER A 116 -9.49 20.13 -11.27
N PHE A 117 -10.21 20.40 -10.19
CA PHE A 117 -10.99 21.64 -10.00
C PHE A 117 -10.39 22.58 -8.95
N ILE A 118 -9.30 22.21 -8.28
CA ILE A 118 -8.70 23.01 -7.20
C ILE A 118 -7.63 23.94 -7.79
N ASN A 119 -7.67 25.21 -7.35
CA ASN A 119 -6.54 26.14 -7.50
C ASN A 119 -5.68 26.07 -6.24
N PRO A 120 -4.40 25.64 -6.32
CA PRO A 120 -3.52 25.48 -5.16
C PRO A 120 -3.28 26.75 -4.36
N THR A 121 -3.22 27.90 -5.03
CA THR A 121 -2.94 29.17 -4.41
C THR A 121 -4.12 29.72 -3.60
N GLU A 122 -5.34 29.39 -4.00
CA GLU A 122 -6.57 29.85 -3.34
C GLU A 122 -7.06 28.86 -2.27
N ASN A 123 -6.92 27.56 -2.51
CA ASN A 123 -7.53 26.49 -1.73
C ASN A 123 -6.52 25.43 -1.26
N LEU A 124 -5.36 25.87 -0.75
CA LEU A 124 -4.28 24.98 -0.31
C LEU A 124 -4.74 23.97 0.76
N ALA A 125 -5.55 24.41 1.72
CA ALA A 125 -6.05 23.53 2.79
C ALA A 125 -6.89 22.36 2.22
N LEU A 126 -7.79 22.66 1.26
CA LEU A 126 -8.59 21.64 0.59
C LEU A 126 -7.69 20.68 -0.21
N LEU A 127 -6.73 21.22 -0.95
CA LEU A 127 -5.78 20.42 -1.73
C LEU A 127 -5.01 19.45 -0.85
N ILE A 128 -4.48 19.90 0.28
CA ILE A 128 -3.75 19.07 1.25
C ILE A 128 -4.68 18.02 1.89
N THR A 129 -5.93 18.39 2.21
CA THR A 129 -6.91 17.48 2.77
C THR A 129 -7.23 16.34 1.77
N VAL A 130 -7.44 16.65 0.50
CA VAL A 130 -7.65 15.65 -0.55
C VAL A 130 -6.40 14.78 -0.71
N GLY A 131 -5.21 15.38 -0.67
CA GLY A 131 -3.94 14.63 -0.66
C GLY A 131 -3.80 13.66 0.52
N LEU A 132 -4.25 14.06 1.70
CA LEU A 132 -4.30 13.20 2.88
C LEU A 132 -5.27 12.01 2.67
N ILE A 133 -6.43 12.24 2.06
CA ILE A 133 -7.36 11.17 1.72
C ILE A 133 -6.73 10.19 0.73
N ILE A 134 -6.00 10.68 -0.29
CA ILE A 134 -5.24 9.81 -1.21
C ILE A 134 -4.20 8.99 -0.44
N ALA A 135 -3.47 9.60 0.49
CA ALA A 135 -2.46 8.91 1.29
C ALA A 135 -3.07 7.81 2.19
N ILE A 136 -4.22 8.08 2.84
CA ILE A 136 -4.95 7.09 3.64
C ILE A 136 -5.43 5.95 2.75
N ALA A 137 -6.01 6.25 1.60
CA ALA A 137 -6.47 5.25 0.65
C ALA A 137 -5.30 4.40 0.13
N SER A 138 -4.19 5.02 -0.25
CA SER A 138 -2.99 4.33 -0.71
C SER A 138 -2.37 3.46 0.39
N ALA A 139 -2.21 3.97 1.60
CA ALA A 139 -1.67 3.20 2.73
C ALA A 139 -2.56 2.01 3.10
N THR A 140 -3.88 2.16 2.99
CA THR A 140 -4.85 1.07 3.17
C THR A 140 -4.77 0.04 2.04
N GLN A 141 -4.61 0.52 0.81
CA GLN A 141 -4.38 -0.34 -0.36
C GLN A 141 -3.11 -1.17 -0.20
N ASP A 142 -2.01 -0.58 0.26
CA ASP A 142 -0.71 -1.26 0.46
C ASP A 142 -0.85 -2.46 1.41
N ILE A 143 -1.54 -2.28 2.54
CA ILE A 143 -1.84 -3.37 3.49
C ILE A 143 -2.55 -4.53 2.77
N THR A 144 -3.54 -4.19 1.96
CA THR A 144 -4.39 -5.18 1.29
C THR A 144 -3.65 -5.87 0.15
N VAL A 145 -2.84 -5.12 -0.60
CA VAL A 145 -1.96 -5.64 -1.67
C VAL A 145 -0.94 -6.60 -1.10
N ASP A 146 -0.28 -6.25 0.00
CA ASP A 146 0.70 -7.13 0.65
C ASP A 146 0.07 -8.43 1.12
N ALA A 147 -1.13 -8.37 1.71
CA ALA A 147 -1.85 -9.55 2.12
C ALA A 147 -2.25 -10.42 0.91
N LEU A 148 -2.77 -9.82 -0.17
CA LEU A 148 -3.15 -10.55 -1.38
C LEU A 148 -1.93 -11.17 -2.08
N ARG A 149 -0.79 -10.48 -2.09
CA ARG A 149 0.48 -10.99 -2.61
C ARG A 149 0.94 -12.27 -1.90
N ILE A 150 0.89 -12.28 -0.56
CA ILE A 150 1.26 -13.45 0.24
C ILE A 150 0.31 -14.61 -0.06
N GLU A 151 -0.97 -14.34 -0.25
CA GLU A 151 -1.99 -15.34 -0.60
C GLU A 151 -1.82 -15.95 -2.01
N GLN A 152 -1.07 -15.30 -2.92
CA GLN A 152 -0.75 -15.87 -4.24
C GLN A 152 0.24 -17.04 -4.16
N ILE A 153 0.95 -17.18 -3.04
CA ILE A 153 2.06 -18.15 -2.87
C ILE A 153 1.70 -19.08 -1.72
N GLY A 154 1.96 -20.38 -1.88
CA GLY A 154 1.74 -21.36 -0.82
C GLY A 154 2.71 -21.17 0.36
N GLU A 155 2.26 -21.44 1.58
CA GLU A 155 3.04 -21.27 2.82
C GLU A 155 4.36 -22.04 2.84
N ASN A 156 4.44 -23.17 2.12
CA ASN A 156 5.61 -24.04 2.08
C ASN A 156 6.56 -23.73 0.91
N GLU A 157 6.28 -22.71 0.10
CA GLU A 157 7.05 -22.35 -1.09
C GLU A 157 8.06 -21.23 -0.81
N GLY A 158 9.05 -21.44 0.06
CA GLY A 158 10.01 -20.42 0.48
C GLY A 158 10.75 -19.72 -0.66
N LYS A 159 11.10 -20.43 -1.76
CA LYS A 159 11.74 -19.84 -2.95
C LYS A 159 10.80 -18.90 -3.70
N SER A 160 9.58 -19.35 -3.93
CA SER A 160 8.54 -18.53 -4.57
C SER A 160 8.19 -17.32 -3.72
N MET A 161 8.23 -17.44 -2.39
CA MET A 161 7.99 -16.33 -1.46
C MET A 161 9.06 -15.24 -1.61
N ALA A 162 10.35 -15.62 -1.68
CA ALA A 162 11.45 -14.68 -1.90
C ALA A 162 11.38 -14.02 -3.28
N ALA A 163 11.09 -14.80 -4.34
CA ALA A 163 10.90 -14.28 -5.69
C ALA A 163 9.70 -13.33 -5.76
N GLY A 164 8.59 -13.68 -5.10
CA GLY A 164 7.40 -12.82 -5.02
C GLY A 164 7.67 -11.50 -4.29
N ALA A 165 8.49 -11.51 -3.24
CA ALA A 165 8.91 -10.27 -2.58
C ALA A 165 9.72 -9.38 -3.53
N ALA A 166 10.66 -9.95 -4.28
CA ALA A 166 11.45 -9.21 -5.28
C ALA A 166 10.55 -8.64 -6.40
N MET A 167 9.62 -9.46 -6.93
CA MET A 167 8.68 -9.03 -7.99
C MET A 167 7.74 -7.91 -7.51
N ALA A 168 7.31 -7.94 -6.25
CA ALA A 168 6.52 -6.86 -5.67
C ALA A 168 7.29 -5.54 -5.63
N VAL A 169 8.57 -5.58 -5.24
CA VAL A 169 9.45 -4.38 -5.21
C VAL A 169 9.67 -3.86 -6.63
N VAL A 170 9.98 -4.73 -7.60
CA VAL A 170 10.12 -4.34 -9.01
C VAL A 170 8.83 -3.72 -9.53
N GLY A 171 7.68 -4.33 -9.22
CA GLY A 171 6.37 -3.80 -9.57
C GLY A 171 6.13 -2.41 -8.97
N TRP A 172 6.40 -2.24 -7.69
CA TRP A 172 6.24 -0.96 -6.99
C TRP A 172 7.04 0.16 -7.65
N TRP A 173 8.36 -0.10 -7.89
CA TRP A 173 9.21 0.86 -8.58
C TRP A 173 8.77 1.11 -10.02
N SER A 174 8.28 0.09 -10.73
CA SER A 174 7.74 0.24 -12.09
C SER A 174 6.51 1.13 -12.11
N GLY A 175 5.54 0.89 -11.21
CA GLY A 175 4.35 1.73 -11.09
C GLY A 175 4.69 3.18 -10.76
N TYR A 176 5.58 3.40 -9.78
CA TYR A 176 6.05 4.72 -9.39
C TYR A 176 6.79 5.44 -10.53
N LYS A 177 7.77 4.79 -11.16
CA LYS A 177 8.59 5.43 -12.20
C LYS A 177 7.81 5.66 -13.49
N LEU A 178 7.06 4.68 -13.97
CA LEU A 178 6.24 4.84 -15.18
C LEU A 178 5.17 5.91 -14.98
N GLY A 179 4.50 5.90 -13.83
CA GLY A 179 3.54 6.94 -13.47
C GLY A 179 4.18 8.34 -13.42
N GLY A 180 5.39 8.45 -12.86
CA GLY A 180 6.16 9.70 -12.84
C GLY A 180 6.54 10.21 -14.23
N VAL A 181 6.98 9.31 -15.12
CA VAL A 181 7.27 9.64 -16.52
C VAL A 181 6.00 10.14 -17.21
N ILE A 182 4.88 9.44 -17.08
CA ILE A 182 3.59 9.85 -17.64
C ILE A 182 3.19 11.23 -17.12
N ALA A 183 3.31 11.46 -15.80
CA ALA A 183 2.96 12.72 -15.18
C ALA A 183 3.77 13.90 -15.75
N LEU A 184 5.10 13.75 -15.84
CA LEU A 184 5.99 14.81 -16.30
C LEU A 184 5.78 15.12 -17.79
N PHE A 185 5.78 14.10 -18.66
CA PHE A 185 5.55 14.30 -20.09
C PHE A 185 4.16 14.87 -20.38
N THR A 186 3.15 14.46 -19.65
CA THR A 186 1.79 14.99 -19.83
C THR A 186 1.70 16.44 -19.38
N ALA A 187 2.30 16.79 -18.23
CA ALA A 187 2.32 18.16 -17.73
C ALA A 187 3.08 19.08 -18.69
N GLU A 188 4.27 18.68 -19.16
CA GLU A 188 5.05 19.42 -20.15
C GLU A 188 4.29 19.59 -21.48
N TYR A 189 3.66 18.54 -21.98
CA TYR A 189 2.85 18.60 -23.20
C TYR A 189 1.72 19.61 -23.09
N PHE A 190 0.93 19.55 -22.01
CA PHE A 190 -0.18 20.46 -21.78
C PHE A 190 0.28 21.91 -21.57
N GLN A 191 1.41 22.11 -20.91
CA GLN A 191 2.03 23.42 -20.76
C GLN A 191 2.45 24.00 -22.12
N ASN A 192 3.08 23.20 -22.97
CA ASN A 192 3.57 23.63 -24.30
C ASN A 192 2.45 23.98 -25.28
N ILE A 193 1.29 23.34 -25.16
CA ILE A 193 0.10 23.69 -25.98
C ILE A 193 -0.76 24.80 -25.35
N GLY A 194 -0.29 25.42 -24.25
CA GLY A 194 -0.91 26.60 -23.64
C GLY A 194 -2.10 26.32 -22.74
N ILE A 195 -2.24 25.11 -22.20
CA ILE A 195 -3.26 24.81 -21.18
C ILE A 195 -2.83 25.42 -19.86
N ILE A 196 -3.59 26.38 -19.36
CA ILE A 196 -3.29 27.08 -18.10
C ILE A 196 -3.30 26.09 -16.91
N ASN A 197 -4.30 25.21 -16.83
CA ASN A 197 -4.46 24.23 -15.76
C ASN A 197 -3.84 22.87 -16.14
N TYR A 198 -2.57 22.88 -16.56
CA TYR A 198 -1.87 21.70 -17.09
C TYR A 198 -1.68 20.59 -16.04
N TRP A 199 -1.41 20.92 -14.77
CA TRP A 199 -1.35 19.92 -13.70
C TRP A 199 -2.70 19.27 -13.41
N GLN A 200 -3.77 20.05 -13.36
CA GLN A 200 -5.14 19.55 -13.18
C GLN A 200 -5.52 18.56 -14.29
N SER A 201 -5.20 18.92 -15.54
CA SER A 201 -5.37 18.04 -16.70
C SER A 201 -4.52 16.78 -16.61
N THR A 202 -3.28 16.91 -16.12
CA THR A 202 -2.37 15.78 -15.89
C THR A 202 -2.94 14.80 -14.87
N PHE A 203 -3.53 15.27 -13.78
CA PHE A 203 -4.17 14.39 -12.79
C PHE A 203 -5.34 13.59 -13.37
N LEU A 204 -6.10 14.14 -14.31
CA LEU A 204 -7.14 13.38 -15.04
C LEU A 204 -6.55 12.24 -15.88
N ILE A 205 -5.43 12.48 -16.57
CA ILE A 205 -4.71 11.43 -17.31
C ILE A 205 -4.17 10.34 -16.36
N LEU A 206 -3.62 10.73 -15.22
CA LEU A 206 -3.20 9.77 -14.19
C LEU A 206 -4.38 8.97 -13.63
N GLY A 207 -5.56 9.59 -13.56
CA GLY A 207 -6.82 8.91 -13.23
C GLY A 207 -7.16 7.78 -14.22
N ILE A 208 -6.89 7.94 -15.51
CA ILE A 208 -7.02 6.86 -16.50
C ILE A 208 -6.06 5.70 -16.14
N GLY A 209 -4.85 6.01 -15.69
CA GLY A 209 -3.90 5.01 -15.17
C GLY A 209 -4.49 4.19 -14.02
N VAL A 210 -5.17 4.84 -13.07
CA VAL A 210 -5.87 4.15 -11.96
C VAL A 210 -6.97 3.22 -12.49
N ILE A 211 -7.73 3.65 -13.50
CA ILE A 211 -8.77 2.81 -14.14
C ILE A 211 -8.14 1.58 -14.79
N LEU A 212 -7.06 1.75 -15.54
CA LEU A 212 -6.34 0.64 -16.17
C LEU A 212 -5.79 -0.35 -15.15
N MET A 213 -5.29 0.13 -14.01
CA MET A 213 -4.85 -0.73 -12.89
C MET A 213 -6.01 -1.51 -12.26
N ASN A 214 -7.19 -0.91 -12.14
CA ASN A 214 -8.41 -1.62 -11.70
C ASN A 214 -8.81 -2.74 -12.67
N ILE A 215 -8.69 -2.50 -13.98
CA ILE A 215 -8.91 -3.53 -15.00
C ILE A 215 -7.86 -4.64 -14.84
N GLY A 216 -6.59 -4.28 -14.66
CA GLY A 216 -5.51 -5.23 -14.40
C GLY A 216 -5.76 -6.09 -13.17
N LEU A 217 -6.28 -5.52 -12.09
CA LEU A 217 -6.62 -6.23 -10.86
C LEU A 217 -7.63 -7.38 -11.09
N MET A 218 -8.48 -7.30 -12.11
CA MET A 218 -9.42 -8.36 -12.43
C MET A 218 -8.73 -9.68 -12.82
N PHE A 219 -7.48 -9.62 -13.30
CA PHE A 219 -6.68 -10.81 -13.65
C PHE A 219 -5.97 -11.44 -12.43
N VAL A 220 -5.99 -10.76 -11.28
CA VAL A 220 -5.43 -11.30 -10.04
C VAL A 220 -6.49 -12.15 -9.35
N HIS A 221 -6.22 -13.42 -9.17
CA HIS A 221 -7.14 -14.34 -8.48
C HIS A 221 -7.00 -14.19 -6.96
N GLU A 222 -8.13 -14.13 -6.25
CA GLU A 222 -8.19 -14.21 -4.79
C GLU A 222 -8.80 -15.54 -4.37
N GLN A 223 -8.11 -16.25 -3.48
CA GLN A 223 -8.62 -17.51 -2.93
C GLN A 223 -9.80 -17.25 -1.98
N ALA A 224 -10.78 -18.15 -1.95
CA ALA A 224 -11.94 -18.04 -1.09
C ALA A 224 -11.56 -17.91 0.39
N SER A 225 -12.13 -16.90 1.07
CA SER A 225 -11.75 -16.53 2.44
C SER A 225 -12.58 -17.21 3.54
N ASP A 226 -13.27 -18.32 3.27
CA ASP A 226 -14.21 -18.93 4.19
C ASP A 226 -13.54 -19.47 5.47
N THR A 227 -12.36 -20.06 5.35
CA THR A 227 -11.57 -20.54 6.49
C THR A 227 -11.17 -19.40 7.43
N ARG A 228 -10.86 -18.24 6.88
CA ARG A 228 -10.48 -17.06 7.67
C ARG A 228 -11.65 -16.51 8.49
N LYS A 229 -12.85 -16.46 7.89
CA LYS A 229 -14.07 -16.05 8.59
C LYS A 229 -14.39 -17.00 9.73
N PHE A 230 -14.33 -18.28 9.46
CA PHE A 230 -14.59 -19.32 10.46
C PHE A 230 -13.65 -19.18 11.67
N ASN A 231 -12.35 -19.05 11.46
CA ASN A 231 -11.36 -18.88 12.52
C ASN A 231 -11.58 -17.58 13.33
N GLN A 232 -12.00 -16.49 12.66
CA GLN A 232 -12.33 -15.24 13.34
C GLN A 232 -13.57 -15.33 14.21
N GLU A 233 -14.63 -15.93 13.71
CA GLU A 233 -15.87 -16.15 14.45
C GLU A 233 -15.67 -17.07 15.66
N GLU A 234 -14.86 -18.12 15.51
CA GLU A 234 -14.50 -19.01 16.61
C GLU A 234 -13.72 -18.26 17.70
N THR A 235 -12.73 -17.44 17.31
CA THR A 235 -11.98 -16.60 18.25
C THR A 235 -12.90 -15.63 19.01
N ASP A 236 -13.82 -14.99 18.32
CA ASP A 236 -14.76 -14.04 18.92
C ASP A 236 -15.70 -14.75 19.92
N LYS A 237 -16.19 -15.94 19.57
CA LYS A 237 -17.01 -16.77 20.47
C LYS A 237 -16.24 -17.18 21.73
N LEU A 238 -14.96 -17.57 21.59
CA LEU A 238 -14.12 -17.94 22.73
C LEU A 238 -13.89 -16.74 23.66
N ILE A 239 -13.68 -15.55 23.15
CA ILE A 239 -13.53 -14.33 23.96
C ILE A 239 -14.85 -13.96 24.62
N GLN A 240 -15.97 -14.04 23.89
CA GLN A 240 -17.29 -13.73 24.41
C GLN A 240 -17.68 -14.68 25.55
N ASN A 241 -17.41 -15.98 25.43
CA ASN A 241 -17.66 -16.97 26.49
C ASN A 241 -16.82 -16.67 27.75
N LYS A 242 -15.58 -16.21 27.61
CA LYS A 242 -14.75 -15.78 28.75
C LYS A 242 -15.28 -14.54 29.46
N LEU A 243 -16.01 -13.66 28.76
CA LEU A 243 -16.61 -12.44 29.31
C LEU A 243 -17.94 -12.73 30.03
N GLY A 244 -18.49 -13.95 29.93
CA GLY A 244 -19.64 -14.42 30.70
C GLY A 244 -20.99 -13.75 30.39
N SER A 245 -21.06 -12.96 29.29
CA SER A 245 -22.30 -12.25 28.91
C SER A 245 -22.48 -12.27 27.39
N GLN A 246 -23.75 -12.29 26.94
CA GLN A 246 -24.08 -12.26 25.50
C GLN A 246 -24.66 -10.91 25.04
N ASN A 247 -24.42 -9.85 25.78
CA ASN A 247 -24.88 -8.51 25.45
C ASN A 247 -24.15 -7.94 24.21
N ILE A 248 -24.75 -6.94 23.55
CA ILE A 248 -24.15 -6.24 22.40
C ILE A 248 -22.78 -5.67 22.75
N ILE A 249 -22.63 -5.12 23.96
CA ILE A 249 -21.36 -4.54 24.44
C ILE A 249 -20.25 -5.61 24.50
N THR A 250 -20.56 -6.80 25.04
CA THR A 250 -19.56 -7.90 25.09
C THR A 250 -19.21 -8.45 23.72
N LYS A 251 -20.15 -8.44 22.77
CA LYS A 251 -19.85 -8.76 21.36
C LYS A 251 -18.89 -7.76 20.74
N ILE A 252 -19.10 -6.46 20.96
CA ILE A 252 -18.20 -5.40 20.48
C ILE A 252 -16.82 -5.52 21.13
N ILE A 253 -16.76 -5.73 22.44
CA ILE A 253 -15.49 -5.91 23.17
C ILE A 253 -14.77 -7.17 22.66
N ALA A 254 -15.45 -8.29 22.47
CA ALA A 254 -14.87 -9.52 21.92
C ALA A 254 -14.33 -9.29 20.51
N TRP A 255 -15.08 -8.58 19.67
CA TRP A 255 -14.66 -8.24 18.30
C TRP A 255 -13.42 -7.34 18.29
N ILE A 256 -13.39 -6.27 19.09
CA ILE A 256 -12.24 -5.37 19.23
C ILE A 256 -11.04 -6.13 19.79
N SER A 257 -11.23 -6.91 20.87
CA SER A 257 -10.15 -7.67 21.50
C SER A 257 -9.62 -8.77 20.59
N GLY A 258 -10.47 -9.45 19.84
CA GLY A 258 -10.05 -10.44 18.84
C GLY A 258 -9.34 -9.80 17.65
N THR A 259 -9.71 -8.57 17.27
CA THR A 259 -9.10 -7.84 16.16
C THR A 259 -7.73 -7.30 16.54
N LEU A 260 -7.64 -6.57 17.64
CA LEU A 260 -6.42 -5.86 18.06
C LEU A 260 -5.57 -6.70 19.00
N GLY A 261 -6.20 -7.37 19.96
CA GLY A 261 -5.53 -8.07 21.04
C GLY A 261 -4.82 -9.36 20.60
N GLY A 262 -5.43 -10.14 19.70
CA GLY A 262 -4.88 -11.44 19.30
C GLY A 262 -3.49 -11.34 18.66
N ARG A 263 -3.29 -10.41 17.74
CA ARG A 263 -2.01 -10.23 17.01
C ARG A 263 -0.97 -9.48 17.85
N ILE A 264 -1.38 -8.42 18.52
CA ILE A 264 -0.49 -7.64 19.39
C ILE A 264 -0.03 -8.49 20.56
N LEU A 265 -0.97 -9.13 21.29
CA LEU A 265 -0.65 -10.00 22.41
C LEU A 265 0.18 -11.23 22.01
N SER A 266 -0.07 -11.83 20.85
CA SER A 266 0.75 -12.95 20.37
C SER A 266 2.20 -12.52 20.09
N ASN A 267 2.41 -11.34 19.53
CA ASN A 267 3.73 -10.79 19.29
C ASN A 267 4.46 -10.48 20.61
N PHE A 268 3.76 -9.87 21.56
CA PHE A 268 4.31 -9.62 22.90
C PHE A 268 4.58 -10.91 23.69
N LYS A 269 3.73 -11.93 23.57
CA LYS A 269 3.99 -13.24 24.20
C LYS A 269 5.15 -13.99 23.56
N LYS A 270 5.32 -13.91 22.24
CA LYS A 270 6.36 -14.64 21.52
C LYS A 270 7.75 -14.02 21.68
N ASN A 271 7.84 -12.70 21.69
CA ASN A 271 9.10 -11.97 21.65
C ASN A 271 9.46 -11.24 22.95
N GLY A 272 8.53 -11.18 23.92
CA GLY A 272 8.68 -10.35 25.12
C GLY A 272 8.35 -8.87 24.86
N PHE A 273 7.94 -8.16 25.92
CA PHE A 273 7.45 -6.77 25.83
C PHE A 273 8.51 -5.80 25.27
N SER A 274 9.74 -5.85 25.78
CA SER A 274 10.82 -4.95 25.36
C SER A 274 11.22 -5.12 23.90
N ILE A 275 11.34 -6.37 23.43
CA ILE A 275 11.73 -6.66 22.04
C ILE A 275 10.60 -6.26 21.08
N ALA A 276 9.35 -6.57 21.41
CA ALA A 276 8.20 -6.18 20.59
C ALA A 276 8.08 -4.66 20.47
N LEU A 277 8.25 -3.92 21.58
CA LEU A 277 8.25 -2.45 21.58
C LEU A 277 9.45 -1.88 20.80
N GLY A 278 10.64 -2.49 20.94
CA GLY A 278 11.82 -2.13 20.17
C GLY A 278 11.63 -2.28 18.66
N ILE A 279 11.03 -3.40 18.23
CA ILE A 279 10.70 -3.64 16.80
C ILE A 279 9.71 -2.60 16.30
N LEU A 280 8.63 -2.32 17.04
CA LEU A 280 7.65 -1.30 16.66
C LEU A 280 8.27 0.09 16.57
N GLY A 281 9.09 0.46 17.56
CA GLY A 281 9.82 1.73 17.57
C GLY A 281 10.78 1.86 16.40
N PHE A 282 11.52 0.80 16.09
CA PHE A 282 12.43 0.77 14.94
C PHE A 282 11.67 0.95 13.60
N VAL A 283 10.60 0.19 13.39
CA VAL A 283 9.77 0.30 12.17
C VAL A 283 9.20 1.71 12.03
N PHE A 284 8.73 2.30 13.12
CA PHE A 284 8.19 3.65 13.15
C PHE A 284 9.23 4.69 12.76
N LEU A 285 10.41 4.68 13.41
CA LEU A 285 11.49 5.62 13.13
C LEU A 285 12.05 5.44 11.71
N PHE A 286 12.19 4.20 11.25
CA PHE A 286 12.63 3.90 9.89
C PHE A 286 11.66 4.48 8.85
N LYS A 287 10.35 4.26 9.04
CA LYS A 287 9.31 4.77 8.12
C LYS A 287 9.24 6.29 8.07
N ILE A 288 9.39 6.96 9.20
CA ILE A 288 9.48 8.43 9.24
C ILE A 288 10.72 8.90 8.47
N GLY A 289 11.89 8.31 8.72
CA GLY A 289 13.13 8.67 8.03
C GLY A 289 13.02 8.47 6.51
N GLU A 290 12.48 7.33 6.06
CA GLU A 290 12.23 7.03 4.65
C GLU A 290 11.30 8.08 4.00
N ALA A 291 10.22 8.43 4.68
CA ALA A 291 9.24 9.41 4.19
C ALA A 291 9.84 10.81 3.99
N PHE A 292 10.68 11.27 4.93
CA PHE A 292 11.33 12.58 4.83
C PHE A 292 12.43 12.60 3.76
N LEU A 293 13.33 11.61 3.75
CA LEU A 293 14.45 11.55 2.81
C LEU A 293 13.98 11.42 1.36
N GLY A 294 12.97 10.58 1.10
CA GLY A 294 12.43 10.37 -0.23
C GLY A 294 11.86 11.64 -0.87
N ARG A 295 11.34 12.56 -0.07
CA ARG A 295 10.80 13.84 -0.56
C ARG A 295 11.85 14.92 -0.77
N MET A 296 12.73 15.07 0.20
CA MET A 296 13.77 16.09 0.11
C MET A 296 14.72 15.83 -1.06
N SER A 297 14.93 14.57 -1.43
CA SER A 297 15.76 14.21 -2.59
C SER A 297 15.23 14.79 -3.91
N ILE A 298 13.92 14.79 -4.14
CA ILE A 298 13.32 15.32 -5.38
C ILE A 298 13.52 16.84 -5.49
N VAL A 299 13.30 17.55 -4.38
CA VAL A 299 13.50 18.99 -4.31
C VAL A 299 14.98 19.33 -4.53
N PHE A 300 15.88 18.57 -3.88
CA PHE A 300 17.31 18.72 -3.99
C PHE A 300 17.82 18.50 -5.43
N TYR A 301 17.40 17.43 -6.09
CA TYR A 301 17.79 17.16 -7.48
C TYR A 301 17.31 18.26 -8.46
N LYS A 302 16.12 18.82 -8.25
CA LYS A 302 15.63 19.93 -9.10
C LYS A 302 16.36 21.25 -8.83
N GLU A 303 17.07 21.40 -7.71
CA GLU A 303 17.85 22.60 -7.38
C GLU A 303 19.30 22.54 -7.85
N ILE A 304 19.85 21.36 -7.99
CA ILE A 304 21.24 21.17 -8.44
C ILE A 304 21.33 21.11 -9.99
N GLY A 305 20.24 20.78 -10.69
CA GLY A 305 20.19 20.58 -12.15
C GLY A 305 20.08 19.11 -12.43
#